data_598c244504f1a3a82a2174cea03d551b
#
_entry.id   598c244504f1a3a82a2174cea03d551b
#
_cell.length_a   1.000
_cell.length_b   1.000
_cell.length_c   1.000
_cell.angle_alpha   90.00
_cell.angle_beta   90.00
_cell.angle_gamma   90.00
#
_symmetry.space_group_name_H-M   'P 1'
#
loop_
_entity.id
_entity.type
_entity.pdbx_description
1 polymer ?
#
loop_
_entity_poly.entity_id
_entity_poly.type
_entity_poly.pdbx_seq_one_letter_code
_entity_poly.pdbx_strand_id
1 'polypeptide(L)'
;MVEHLAYTERVGGSSPSPPTNPPGALRLGARRVALGLLAALAWLAADPLAAAEQAPMTFRSVNFASDNCVADCPQVIVADGVIEADTPQAFLDFAKQASQSKRLRSVIFINSPGGNVVASMELGTEFRRLRAAVVVAGFATVGTRSGPVAGQCFSACVYALMGATQRVAPPESHLGLHRMSLEEPGETGGGLADKRLVAILARYAARMGVDPALVWHAESQTPGTLHILTPAEIARWRLASTKF
;
A
#
# COMPACT_ATOMS: atom_id res chain seq x y z
N MET A 1 28.51 -25.33 -15.25
CA MET A 1 27.93 -26.15 -16.33
C MET A 1 26.43 -25.94 -16.21
N VAL A 2 25.91 -25.04 -17.03
CA VAL A 2 24.50 -24.59 -16.97
C VAL A 2 23.90 -24.95 -18.31
N GLU A 3 22.94 -25.87 -18.31
CA GLU A 3 22.21 -26.25 -19.50
C GLU A 3 20.98 -25.38 -19.70
N HIS A 4 21.00 -24.67 -20.82
CA HIS A 4 19.84 -24.00 -21.41
C HIS A 4 18.93 -25.05 -22.07
N LEU A 5 17.65 -25.06 -21.68
CA LEU A 5 16.61 -25.69 -22.48
C LEU A 5 15.62 -24.61 -22.95
N ALA A 6 15.79 -24.25 -24.23
CA ALA A 6 14.81 -23.51 -24.99
C ALA A 6 13.78 -24.51 -25.56
N TYR A 7 12.50 -24.29 -25.29
CA TYR A 7 11.43 -25.00 -25.96
C TYR A 7 10.58 -24.01 -26.75
N THR A 8 10.72 -24.08 -28.08
CA THR A 8 9.85 -23.39 -29.05
C THR A 8 8.88 -24.40 -29.62
N GLU A 9 7.60 -24.24 -29.39
CA GLU A 9 6.59 -24.98 -30.15
C GLU A 9 5.61 -23.99 -30.78
N ARG A 10 5.63 -24.01 -32.12
CA ARG A 10 4.77 -23.25 -33.03
C ARG A 10 3.58 -24.15 -33.38
N VAL A 11 2.36 -23.74 -33.05
CA VAL A 11 1.17 -24.37 -33.62
C VAL A 11 0.36 -23.30 -34.36
N GLY A 12 0.24 -23.52 -35.68
CA GLY A 12 -0.58 -22.73 -36.55
C GLY A 12 -2.07 -23.13 -36.43
N GLY A 13 -2.96 -22.18 -36.54
CA GLY A 13 -4.41 -22.40 -36.50
C GLY A 13 -5.17 -21.31 -37.23
N SER A 14 -5.63 -21.63 -38.33
CA SER A 14 -6.77 -21.34 -39.19
C SER A 14 -7.67 -20.15 -38.84
N SER A 15 -7.71 -19.16 -39.74
CA SER A 15 -8.73 -18.12 -39.84
C SER A 15 -10.05 -18.67 -40.39
N PRO A 16 -11.23 -18.26 -39.89
CA PRO A 16 -12.48 -18.41 -40.59
C PRO A 16 -12.81 -17.16 -41.42
N SER A 17 -13.33 -17.44 -42.61
CA SER A 17 -13.75 -16.49 -43.65
C SER A 17 -15.03 -15.71 -43.26
N PRO A 18 -15.23 -14.50 -43.84
CA PRO A 18 -16.42 -13.70 -43.58
C PRO A 18 -17.64 -14.15 -44.40
N PRO A 19 -18.86 -13.92 -43.93
CA PRO A 19 -20.06 -14.26 -44.66
C PRO A 19 -20.41 -13.21 -45.72
N THR A 20 -20.83 -13.72 -46.89
CA THR A 20 -21.32 -13.02 -48.06
C THR A 20 -22.74 -12.46 -47.86
N ASN A 21 -22.96 -11.21 -48.27
CA ASN A 21 -24.25 -10.57 -48.42
C ASN A 21 -24.94 -10.96 -49.73
N PRO A 22 -26.27 -11.07 -49.80
CA PRO A 22 -27.02 -10.93 -51.03
C PRO A 22 -27.68 -9.56 -51.19
N PRO A 23 -27.93 -9.12 -52.42
CA PRO A 23 -28.47 -7.80 -52.71
C PRO A 23 -30.00 -7.76 -52.76
N GLY A 24 -30.57 -6.67 -52.30
CA GLY A 24 -32.02 -6.40 -52.47
C GLY A 24 -32.30 -4.90 -52.39
N ALA A 25 -32.50 -4.32 -53.54
CA ALA A 25 -32.98 -2.95 -53.69
C ALA A 25 -34.45 -2.80 -53.30
N LEU A 26 -34.84 -1.65 -52.76
CA LEU A 26 -36.00 -0.89 -53.23
C LEU A 26 -36.07 0.52 -52.58
N ARG A 27 -36.46 1.41 -53.46
CA ARG A 27 -36.57 2.88 -53.32
C ARG A 27 -37.75 3.32 -52.46
N LEU A 28 -37.69 4.58 -52.12
CA LEU A 28 -38.72 5.64 -51.96
C LEU A 28 -38.85 6.22 -50.56
N GLY A 29 -38.71 7.56 -50.53
CA GLY A 29 -39.42 8.38 -49.57
C GLY A 29 -38.63 9.53 -49.01
N ALA A 30 -38.44 10.60 -49.78
CA ALA A 30 -38.05 11.89 -49.25
C ALA A 30 -39.11 12.46 -48.31
N ARG A 31 -38.72 13.02 -47.19
CA ARG A 31 -39.20 14.17 -46.42
C ARG A 31 -39.10 13.96 -44.94
N ARG A 32 -38.20 14.65 -44.34
CA ARG A 32 -38.29 15.54 -43.15
C ARG A 32 -36.92 15.69 -42.55
N VAL A 33 -36.24 16.69 -43.03
CA VAL A 33 -35.09 17.34 -42.38
C VAL A 33 -35.64 18.16 -41.23
N ALA A 34 -34.86 18.22 -40.18
CA ALA A 34 -34.96 19.06 -39.02
C ALA A 34 -35.53 18.36 -37.77
N LEU A 35 -34.66 17.99 -36.91
CA LEU A 35 -34.60 17.93 -35.45
C LEU A 35 -33.72 16.76 -34.99
N GLY A 36 -32.43 16.95 -35.01
CA GLY A 36 -31.51 15.88 -34.62
C GLY A 36 -30.09 16.37 -34.31
N LEU A 37 -29.94 17.63 -33.88
CA LEU A 37 -28.61 18.22 -33.65
C LEU A 37 -28.38 18.71 -32.20
N LEU A 38 -29.08 18.13 -31.22
CA LEU A 38 -28.89 18.50 -29.79
C LEU A 38 -28.69 17.31 -28.85
N ALA A 39 -28.46 16.12 -29.36
CA ALA A 39 -28.21 14.93 -28.48
C ALA A 39 -26.81 14.36 -28.54
N ALA A 40 -25.84 15.02 -29.17
CA ALA A 40 -24.47 14.51 -29.35
C ALA A 40 -23.40 15.18 -28.46
N LEU A 41 -23.77 16.01 -27.47
CA LEU A 41 -22.83 16.76 -26.62
C LEU A 41 -22.89 16.38 -25.13
N ALA A 42 -23.56 15.31 -24.76
CA ALA A 42 -23.68 14.87 -23.34
C ALA A 42 -22.89 13.62 -22.98
N TRP A 43 -21.95 13.17 -23.82
CA TRP A 43 -21.15 11.93 -23.58
C TRP A 43 -19.65 12.18 -23.34
N LEU A 44 -19.25 13.38 -22.93
CA LEU A 44 -17.83 13.72 -22.70
C LEU A 44 -17.55 14.18 -21.26
N ALA A 45 -18.33 13.76 -20.30
CA ALA A 45 -18.03 14.03 -18.89
C ALA A 45 -18.34 12.82 -17.98
N ALA A 46 -17.91 11.64 -18.38
CA ALA A 46 -17.59 10.59 -17.42
C ALA A 46 -16.07 10.60 -17.30
N ASP A 47 -15.54 11.48 -16.45
CA ASP A 47 -14.22 11.27 -15.89
C ASP A 47 -14.27 9.87 -15.24
N PRO A 48 -13.48 8.87 -15.72
CA PRO A 48 -13.23 7.73 -14.88
C PRO A 48 -12.66 8.33 -13.61
N LEU A 49 -13.23 8.01 -12.45
CA LEU A 49 -12.51 8.13 -11.19
C LEU A 49 -11.24 7.31 -11.43
N ALA A 50 -10.18 7.96 -11.89
CA ALA A 50 -8.85 7.43 -11.86
C ALA A 50 -8.63 7.09 -10.40
N ALA A 51 -8.56 5.81 -10.07
CA ALA A 51 -8.08 5.37 -8.77
C ALA A 51 -6.78 6.15 -8.59
N ALA A 52 -6.75 7.08 -7.65
CA ALA A 52 -5.60 7.94 -7.44
C ALA A 52 -4.43 7.00 -7.21
N GLU A 53 -3.53 6.94 -8.18
CA GLU A 53 -2.32 6.13 -8.11
C GLU A 53 -1.60 6.56 -6.85
N GLN A 54 -1.55 5.67 -5.87
CA GLN A 54 -1.04 6.01 -4.55
C GLN A 54 0.47 6.25 -4.71
N ALA A 55 0.91 7.44 -4.32
CA ALA A 55 2.31 7.85 -4.50
C ALA A 55 3.28 6.95 -3.72
N PRO A 56 4.50 6.72 -4.23
CA PRO A 56 5.58 6.05 -3.51
C PRO A 56 5.81 6.66 -2.13
N MET A 57 6.28 5.84 -1.18
CA MET A 57 6.54 6.30 0.19
C MET A 57 7.63 7.36 0.21
N THR A 58 7.31 8.47 0.85
CA THR A 58 8.24 9.58 1.08
C THR A 58 8.58 9.72 2.56
N PHE A 59 9.78 10.23 2.84
CA PHE A 59 10.26 10.48 4.19
C PHE A 59 10.57 11.96 4.37
N ARG A 60 10.11 12.54 5.48
CA ARG A 60 10.42 13.92 5.83
C ARG A 60 10.57 14.08 7.33
N SER A 61 11.44 14.98 7.77
CA SER A 61 11.50 15.38 9.18
C SER A 61 10.59 16.58 9.41
N VAL A 62 9.85 16.54 10.52
CA VAL A 62 8.94 17.61 10.91
C VAL A 62 9.20 17.98 12.36
N ASN A 63 9.04 19.26 12.70
CA ASN A 63 9.08 19.69 14.10
C ASN A 63 7.80 19.17 14.79
N PHE A 64 8.00 18.43 15.88
CA PHE A 64 6.89 17.99 16.72
C PHE A 64 6.63 19.06 17.77
N ALA A 65 5.72 19.97 17.46
CA ALA A 65 5.29 21.00 18.39
C ALA A 65 4.44 20.38 19.50
N SER A 66 4.93 20.39 20.72
CA SER A 66 4.09 20.27 21.92
C SER A 66 3.78 21.66 22.45
N ASP A 67 2.73 21.79 23.26
CA ASP A 67 2.33 23.07 23.84
C ASP A 67 3.46 23.77 24.63
N ASN A 68 4.51 23.02 24.99
CA ASN A 68 5.68 23.50 25.73
C ASN A 68 6.90 23.76 24.85
N CYS A 69 6.81 23.68 23.54
CA CYS A 69 7.95 23.84 22.64
C CYS A 69 7.78 25.03 21.71
N VAL A 70 8.46 26.14 22.04
CA VAL A 70 8.45 27.38 21.24
C VAL A 70 9.70 27.48 20.36
N ALA A 71 10.85 26.99 20.82
CA ALA A 71 12.10 26.93 20.08
C ALA A 71 12.78 25.58 20.30
N ASP A 72 13.58 25.14 19.32
CA ASP A 72 14.31 23.85 19.38
C ASP A 72 13.45 22.61 19.57
N CYS A 73 12.24 22.60 19.00
CA CYS A 73 11.35 21.46 19.06
C CYS A 73 11.98 20.19 18.54
N PRO A 74 11.70 19.03 19.17
CA PRO A 74 12.17 17.75 18.66
C PRO A 74 11.63 17.51 17.27
N GLN A 75 12.45 16.90 16.43
CA GLN A 75 12.05 16.49 15.09
C GLN A 75 11.69 15.00 15.08
N VAL A 76 10.67 14.66 14.35
CA VAL A 76 10.20 13.29 14.12
C VAL A 76 10.17 13.02 12.62
N ILE A 77 10.14 11.76 12.26
CA ILE A 77 10.08 11.32 10.87
C ILE A 77 8.60 11.06 10.51
N VAL A 78 8.20 11.52 9.34
CA VAL A 78 6.92 11.15 8.72
C VAL A 78 7.22 10.29 7.50
N ALA A 79 6.61 9.11 7.44
CA ALA A 79 6.66 8.14 6.36
C ALA A 79 5.25 8.01 5.77
N ASP A 80 5.05 8.47 4.55
CA ASP A 80 3.71 8.54 3.91
C ASP A 80 3.77 8.00 2.49
N GLY A 81 2.88 7.06 2.14
CA GLY A 81 2.75 6.49 0.79
C GLY A 81 2.90 4.97 0.72
N VAL A 82 3.04 4.47 -0.52
CA VAL A 82 3.18 3.04 -0.85
C VAL A 82 4.60 2.56 -0.60
N ILE A 83 4.74 1.39 0.02
CA ILE A 83 6.05 0.75 0.22
C ILE A 83 6.43 0.02 -1.06
N GLU A 84 7.44 0.52 -1.75
CA GLU A 84 8.01 -0.06 -2.96
C GLU A 84 9.32 -0.81 -2.67
N ALA A 85 9.86 -1.50 -3.66
CA ALA A 85 11.05 -2.31 -3.49
C ALA A 85 12.29 -1.52 -3.02
N ASP A 86 12.40 -0.26 -3.40
CA ASP A 86 13.51 0.64 -3.05
C ASP A 86 13.27 1.46 -1.76
N THR A 87 12.05 1.40 -1.18
CA THR A 87 11.68 2.16 0.02
C THR A 87 12.65 1.96 1.20
N PRO A 88 13.16 0.73 1.51
CA PRO A 88 14.12 0.55 2.58
C PRO A 88 15.41 1.34 2.36
N GLN A 89 15.91 1.37 1.12
CA GLN A 89 17.12 2.13 0.78
C GLN A 89 16.86 3.63 0.86
N ALA A 90 15.72 4.11 0.34
CA ALA A 90 15.33 5.51 0.45
C ALA A 90 15.21 5.97 1.92
N PHE A 91 14.71 5.10 2.80
CA PHE A 91 14.67 5.36 4.25
C PHE A 91 16.07 5.48 4.85
N LEU A 92 17.00 4.57 4.50
CA LEU A 92 18.37 4.62 5.00
C LEU A 92 19.10 5.90 4.58
N ASP A 93 18.96 6.30 3.33
CA ASP A 93 19.57 7.53 2.80
C ASP A 93 18.99 8.77 3.50
N PHE A 94 17.66 8.81 3.67
CA PHE A 94 17.00 9.85 4.43
C PHE A 94 17.47 9.87 5.88
N ALA A 95 17.49 8.73 6.58
CA ALA A 95 17.88 8.65 8.00
C ALA A 95 19.33 9.08 8.21
N LYS A 96 20.24 8.72 7.30
CA LYS A 96 21.64 9.15 7.33
C LYS A 96 21.76 10.68 7.23
N GLN A 97 21.01 11.30 6.33
CA GLN A 97 20.99 12.75 6.18
C GLN A 97 20.32 13.42 7.40
N ALA A 98 19.17 12.92 7.83
CA ALA A 98 18.40 13.49 8.94
C ALA A 98 19.13 13.34 10.29
N SER A 99 19.97 12.30 10.46
CA SER A 99 20.76 12.07 11.69
C SER A 99 21.78 13.19 12.01
N GLN A 100 22.08 14.05 11.05
CA GLN A 100 22.91 15.23 11.28
C GLN A 100 22.22 16.26 12.20
N SER A 101 20.90 16.18 12.33
CA SER A 101 20.13 17.01 13.25
C SER A 101 20.16 16.43 14.67
N LYS A 102 20.72 17.17 15.63
CA LYS A 102 20.70 16.79 17.06
C LYS A 102 19.30 16.74 17.66
N ARG A 103 18.30 17.31 16.98
CA ARG A 103 16.91 17.36 17.43
C ARG A 103 16.08 16.16 16.98
N LEU A 104 16.60 15.37 16.02
CA LEU A 104 15.88 14.21 15.52
C LEU A 104 15.68 13.17 16.61
N ARG A 105 14.48 12.67 16.73
CA ARG A 105 14.09 11.55 17.58
C ARG A 105 13.79 10.33 16.71
N SER A 106 14.07 9.14 17.22
CA SER A 106 13.73 7.88 16.57
C SER A 106 12.23 7.58 16.73
N VAL A 107 11.38 8.55 16.34
CA VAL A 107 9.93 8.44 16.31
C VAL A 107 9.48 8.63 14.87
N ILE A 108 8.72 7.67 14.38
CA ILE A 108 8.25 7.63 12.98
C ILE A 108 6.72 7.60 12.99
N PHE A 109 6.10 8.57 12.35
CA PHE A 109 4.68 8.54 12.02
C PHE A 109 4.54 7.87 10.66
N ILE A 110 3.81 6.75 10.60
CA ILE A 110 3.60 6.00 9.36
C ILE A 110 2.14 6.04 8.93
N ASN A 111 1.92 6.38 7.66
CA ASN A 111 0.63 6.34 6.99
C ASN A 111 0.81 5.66 5.63
N SER A 112 0.32 4.43 5.48
CA SER A 112 0.59 3.64 4.28
C SER A 112 -0.54 2.65 3.97
N PRO A 113 -0.93 2.52 2.70
CA PRO A 113 -1.84 1.47 2.25
C PRO A 113 -1.16 0.09 2.15
N GLY A 114 0.16 0.03 2.30
CA GLY A 114 0.94 -1.18 2.12
C GLY A 114 1.87 -1.13 0.92
N GLY A 115 1.99 -2.23 0.20
CA GLY A 115 2.84 -2.37 -0.98
C GLY A 115 3.69 -3.64 -0.95
N ASN A 116 4.98 -3.55 -1.24
CA ASN A 116 5.88 -4.69 -1.31
C ASN A 116 6.16 -5.31 0.07
N VAL A 117 5.83 -6.59 0.22
CA VAL A 117 5.95 -7.32 1.51
C VAL A 117 7.41 -7.50 1.93
N VAL A 118 8.31 -7.81 0.99
CA VAL A 118 9.74 -8.01 1.30
C VAL A 118 10.37 -6.71 1.76
N ALA A 119 10.15 -5.63 1.00
CA ALA A 119 10.61 -4.30 1.36
C ALA A 119 10.03 -3.84 2.72
N SER A 120 8.80 -4.21 3.04
CA SER A 120 8.19 -3.89 4.34
C SER A 120 8.89 -4.59 5.51
N MET A 121 9.29 -5.85 5.35
CA MET A 121 10.10 -6.55 6.38
C MET A 121 11.50 -5.93 6.52
N GLU A 122 12.11 -5.53 5.42
CA GLU A 122 13.42 -4.85 5.43
C GLU A 122 13.29 -3.49 6.13
N LEU A 123 12.32 -2.66 5.76
CA LEU A 123 12.03 -1.39 6.40
C LEU A 123 11.79 -1.56 7.90
N GLY A 124 11.01 -2.55 8.31
CA GLY A 124 10.79 -2.88 9.71
C GLY A 124 12.07 -3.32 10.43
N THR A 125 12.97 -4.01 9.73
CA THR A 125 14.28 -4.37 10.29
C THR A 125 15.12 -3.10 10.55
N GLU A 126 15.08 -2.13 9.66
CA GLU A 126 15.76 -0.84 9.87
C GLU A 126 15.13 -0.05 11.03
N PHE A 127 13.80 -0.04 11.16
CA PHE A 127 13.14 0.56 12.33
C PHE A 127 13.63 -0.06 13.64
N ARG A 128 13.82 -1.38 13.67
CA ARG A 128 14.35 -2.08 14.84
C ARG A 128 15.81 -1.72 15.13
N ARG A 129 16.65 -1.64 14.10
CA ARG A 129 18.08 -1.22 14.26
C ARG A 129 18.19 0.17 14.86
N LEU A 130 17.31 1.08 14.44
CA LEU A 130 17.24 2.45 14.96
C LEU A 130 16.54 2.54 16.32
N ARG A 131 16.05 1.43 16.87
CA ARG A 131 15.20 1.38 18.07
C ARG A 131 14.02 2.36 17.98
N ALA A 132 13.45 2.47 16.79
CA ALA A 132 12.40 3.43 16.54
C ALA A 132 11.10 3.08 17.27
N ALA A 133 10.41 4.13 17.73
CA ALA A 133 8.99 4.08 18.02
C ALA A 133 8.23 4.43 16.75
N VAL A 134 7.27 3.59 16.36
CA VAL A 134 6.43 3.83 15.18
C VAL A 134 4.99 4.04 15.61
N VAL A 135 4.41 5.14 15.16
CA VAL A 135 3.03 5.55 15.43
C VAL A 135 2.25 5.51 14.12
N VAL A 136 1.15 4.81 14.10
CA VAL A 136 0.25 4.80 12.93
C VAL A 136 -0.53 6.10 12.93
N ALA A 137 -0.09 7.05 12.11
CA ALA A 137 -0.73 8.36 11.97
C ALA A 137 -0.26 9.04 10.69
N GLY A 138 -1.15 9.80 10.06
CA GLY A 138 -0.80 10.81 9.09
C GLY A 138 -0.24 12.06 9.79
N PHE A 139 0.24 13.02 9.00
CA PHE A 139 0.72 14.30 9.51
C PHE A 139 0.22 15.42 8.62
N ALA A 140 -0.62 16.28 9.16
CA ALA A 140 -1.25 17.37 8.41
C ALA A 140 -0.95 18.73 9.02
N THR A 141 -1.04 19.75 8.18
CA THR A 141 -1.00 21.15 8.59
C THR A 141 -2.40 21.73 8.49
N VAL A 142 -2.92 22.22 9.60
CA VAL A 142 -4.22 22.89 9.67
C VAL A 142 -3.99 24.32 10.15
N GLY A 143 -4.16 25.29 9.24
CA GLY A 143 -3.77 26.68 9.50
C GLY A 143 -2.27 26.82 9.74
N THR A 144 -1.89 27.31 10.91
CA THR A 144 -0.47 27.48 11.32
C THR A 144 0.06 26.30 12.14
N ARG A 145 -0.76 25.30 12.46
CA ARG A 145 -0.38 24.17 13.30
C ARG A 145 -0.20 22.92 12.45
N SER A 146 0.93 22.26 12.64
CA SER A 146 1.19 20.93 12.05
C SER A 146 1.23 19.89 13.15
N GLY A 147 0.57 18.75 12.90
CA GLY A 147 0.50 17.67 13.88
C GLY A 147 0.02 16.35 13.32
N PRO A 148 0.07 15.28 14.14
CA PRO A 148 -0.44 13.99 13.76
C PRO A 148 -1.97 14.05 13.60
N VAL A 149 -2.46 13.32 12.60
CA VAL A 149 -3.88 13.07 12.34
C VAL A 149 -4.10 11.57 12.24
N ALA A 150 -5.36 11.13 12.26
CA ALA A 150 -5.67 9.73 12.03
C ALA A 150 -4.99 9.22 10.75
N GLY A 151 -4.42 8.02 10.83
CA GLY A 151 -3.70 7.40 9.73
C GLY A 151 -4.09 5.95 9.55
N GLN A 152 -3.46 5.33 8.57
CA GLN A 152 -3.67 3.91 8.26
C GLN A 152 -2.34 3.19 8.09
N CYS A 153 -2.33 1.91 8.44
CA CYS A 153 -1.24 1.00 8.10
C CYS A 153 -1.85 -0.33 7.67
N PHE A 154 -1.97 -0.51 6.36
CA PHE A 154 -2.66 -1.65 5.78
C PHE A 154 -1.70 -2.61 5.09
N SER A 155 -2.13 -3.87 4.96
CA SER A 155 -1.41 -4.88 4.19
C SER A 155 0.06 -5.00 4.61
N ALA A 156 0.98 -4.86 3.64
CA ALA A 156 2.43 -4.94 3.86
C ALA A 156 2.96 -3.95 4.90
N CYS A 157 2.34 -2.76 5.06
CA CYS A 157 2.72 -1.78 6.09
C CYS A 157 2.75 -2.38 7.50
N VAL A 158 1.85 -3.32 7.81
CA VAL A 158 1.79 -3.96 9.13
C VAL A 158 3.09 -4.72 9.43
N TYR A 159 3.74 -5.30 8.42
CA TYR A 159 5.05 -5.96 8.60
C TYR A 159 6.17 -4.94 8.88
N ALA A 160 6.13 -3.76 8.28
CA ALA A 160 7.06 -2.69 8.63
C ALA A 160 6.85 -2.22 10.09
N LEU A 161 5.59 -2.02 10.49
CA LEU A 161 5.23 -1.66 11.87
C LEU A 161 5.73 -2.70 12.89
N MET A 162 5.61 -4.01 12.58
CA MET A 162 6.08 -5.08 13.47
C MET A 162 7.55 -4.91 13.88
N GLY A 163 8.38 -4.36 12.99
CA GLY A 163 9.80 -4.15 13.23
C GLY A 163 10.10 -3.14 14.34
N ALA A 164 9.25 -2.17 14.59
CA ALA A 164 9.47 -1.15 15.61
C ALA A 164 9.65 -1.74 17.00
N THR A 165 10.46 -1.05 17.83
CA THR A 165 10.63 -1.44 19.25
C THR A 165 9.44 -1.01 20.10
N GLN A 166 8.82 0.09 19.73
CA GLN A 166 7.58 0.58 20.31
C GLN A 166 6.59 0.83 19.17
N ARG A 167 5.42 0.22 19.23
CA ARG A 167 4.39 0.25 18.21
C ARG A 167 3.13 0.85 18.80
N VAL A 168 2.64 1.94 18.21
CA VAL A 168 1.47 2.67 18.70
C VAL A 168 0.46 2.81 17.56
N ALA A 169 -0.76 2.37 17.81
CA ALA A 169 -1.91 2.60 16.94
C ALA A 169 -2.97 3.37 17.74
N PRO A 170 -3.03 4.69 17.61
CA PRO A 170 -4.07 5.49 18.26
C PRO A 170 -5.47 5.01 17.86
N PRO A 171 -6.49 5.18 18.72
CA PRO A 171 -7.84 4.67 18.46
C PRO A 171 -8.47 5.16 17.15
N GLU A 172 -8.10 6.35 16.70
CA GLU A 172 -8.59 6.98 15.47
C GLU A 172 -7.90 6.44 14.21
N SER A 173 -6.76 5.72 14.37
CA SER A 173 -5.98 5.16 13.28
C SER A 173 -6.34 3.70 13.03
N HIS A 174 -6.14 3.24 11.80
CA HIS A 174 -6.56 1.93 11.39
C HIS A 174 -5.39 1.03 11.00
N LEU A 175 -5.43 -0.20 11.51
CA LEU A 175 -4.60 -1.31 11.06
C LEU A 175 -5.47 -2.29 10.29
N GLY A 176 -4.96 -2.82 9.19
CA GLY A 176 -5.73 -3.79 8.41
C GLY A 176 -4.84 -4.77 7.65
N LEU A 177 -5.32 -5.98 7.56
CA LEU A 177 -4.66 -7.06 6.82
C LEU A 177 -5.64 -7.72 5.87
N HIS A 178 -5.12 -8.21 4.79
CA HIS A 178 -5.83 -9.08 3.85
C HIS A 178 -4.95 -10.27 3.50
N ARG A 179 -5.57 -11.28 2.90
CA ARG A 179 -4.82 -12.39 2.34
C ARG A 179 -3.86 -11.87 1.26
N MET A 180 -2.61 -12.30 1.32
CA MET A 180 -1.63 -11.90 0.32
C MET A 180 -1.97 -12.44 -1.07
N SER A 181 -1.85 -11.57 -2.07
CA SER A 181 -1.83 -11.93 -3.49
C SER A 181 -0.42 -11.72 -4.00
N LEU A 182 0.10 -12.64 -4.79
CA LEU A 182 1.30 -12.44 -5.58
C LEU A 182 0.85 -11.85 -6.92
N GLU A 183 1.23 -10.62 -7.20
CA GLU A 183 1.07 -10.04 -8.53
C GLU A 183 2.23 -10.52 -9.39
N GLU A 184 1.97 -11.46 -10.29
CA GLU A 184 2.89 -11.77 -11.38
C GLU A 184 2.68 -10.74 -12.50
N PRO A 185 3.75 -10.17 -13.08
CA PRO A 185 3.63 -9.24 -14.19
C PRO A 185 2.88 -9.89 -15.36
N GLY A 186 1.65 -9.44 -15.63
CA GLY A 186 0.83 -9.90 -16.75
C GLY A 186 -0.30 -10.88 -16.40
N GLU A 187 -0.45 -11.32 -15.16
CA GLU A 187 -1.61 -12.13 -14.72
C GLU A 187 -2.66 -11.26 -14.04
N THR A 188 -3.84 -11.20 -14.64
CA THR A 188 -5.05 -10.67 -14.01
C THR A 188 -5.62 -11.73 -13.06
N GLY A 189 -5.19 -11.69 -11.79
CA GLY A 189 -5.64 -12.62 -10.76
C GLY A 189 -4.44 -13.17 -9.99
N GLY A 190 -3.85 -12.35 -9.13
CA GLY A 190 -2.67 -12.70 -8.35
C GLY A 190 -2.77 -14.07 -7.69
N GLY A 191 -1.76 -14.90 -7.88
CA GLY A 191 -1.64 -16.19 -7.24
C GLY A 191 -1.68 -16.05 -5.71
N LEU A 192 -2.15 -17.09 -5.02
CA LEU A 192 -2.12 -17.12 -3.56
C LEU A 192 -0.66 -17.22 -3.08
N ALA A 193 -0.34 -16.54 -1.98
CA ALA A 193 0.98 -16.63 -1.37
C ALA A 193 1.39 -18.09 -1.12
N ASP A 194 2.60 -18.43 -1.52
CA ASP A 194 3.17 -19.75 -1.22
C ASP A 194 3.24 -19.95 0.30
N LYS A 195 2.91 -21.15 0.77
CA LYS A 195 3.03 -21.55 2.17
C LYS A 195 4.41 -21.26 2.77
N ARG A 196 5.46 -21.26 1.94
CA ARG A 196 6.82 -20.89 2.35
C ARG A 196 6.93 -19.42 2.72
N LEU A 197 6.35 -18.53 1.91
CA LEU A 197 6.33 -17.09 2.20
C LEU A 197 5.54 -16.82 3.48
N VAL A 198 4.37 -17.41 3.64
CA VAL A 198 3.56 -17.28 4.87
C VAL A 198 4.37 -17.71 6.10
N ALA A 199 5.10 -18.85 6.00
CA ALA A 199 5.95 -19.31 7.09
C ALA A 199 7.14 -18.37 7.38
N ILE A 200 7.70 -17.69 6.36
CA ILE A 200 8.74 -16.67 6.53
C ILE A 200 8.18 -15.47 7.30
N LEU A 201 7.00 -14.99 6.93
CA LEU A 201 6.32 -13.88 7.58
C LEU A 201 5.94 -14.19 9.03
N ALA A 202 5.44 -15.39 9.29
CA ALA A 202 5.14 -15.85 10.64
C ALA A 202 6.40 -15.87 11.53
N ARG A 203 7.53 -16.36 10.99
CA ARG A 203 8.83 -16.30 11.69
C ARG A 203 9.32 -14.86 11.89
N TYR A 204 9.11 -13.99 10.92
CA TYR A 204 9.43 -12.56 11.05
C TYR A 204 8.60 -11.94 12.19
N ALA A 205 7.27 -12.12 12.19
CA ALA A 205 6.39 -11.63 13.24
C ALA A 205 6.85 -12.09 14.64
N ALA A 206 7.15 -13.39 14.80
CA ALA A 206 7.65 -13.95 16.05
C ALA A 206 8.96 -13.29 16.51
N ARG A 207 9.93 -13.09 15.61
CA ARG A 207 11.19 -12.38 15.91
C ARG A 207 10.96 -10.93 16.33
N MET A 208 9.93 -10.30 15.79
CA MET A 208 9.56 -8.92 16.14
C MET A 208 8.69 -8.83 17.41
N GLY A 209 8.39 -9.96 18.06
CA GLY A 209 7.62 -10.02 19.30
C GLY A 209 6.10 -9.87 19.08
N VAL A 210 5.64 -10.10 17.85
CA VAL A 210 4.23 -10.17 17.48
C VAL A 210 3.82 -11.63 17.39
N ASP A 211 2.59 -11.96 17.80
CA ASP A 211 2.08 -13.31 17.69
C ASP A 211 1.98 -13.73 16.21
N PRO A 212 2.67 -14.80 15.79
CA PRO A 212 2.61 -15.27 14.41
C PRO A 212 1.21 -15.72 13.96
N ALA A 213 0.29 -15.97 14.88
CA ALA A 213 -1.10 -16.27 14.56
C ALA A 213 -1.79 -15.13 13.77
N LEU A 214 -1.32 -13.89 13.91
CA LEU A 214 -1.79 -12.77 13.09
C LEU A 214 -1.60 -13.00 11.59
N VAL A 215 -0.45 -13.57 11.20
CA VAL A 215 -0.14 -13.86 9.79
C VAL A 215 -1.08 -14.94 9.25
N TRP A 216 -1.28 -16.01 10.02
CA TRP A 216 -2.21 -17.09 9.65
C TRP A 216 -3.65 -16.60 9.57
N HIS A 217 -4.04 -15.70 10.48
CA HIS A 217 -5.35 -15.05 10.43
C HIS A 217 -5.53 -14.22 9.15
N ALA A 218 -4.54 -13.42 8.77
CA ALA A 218 -4.58 -12.66 7.53
C ALA A 218 -4.76 -13.58 6.30
N GLU A 219 -4.05 -14.71 6.26
CA GLU A 219 -4.15 -15.69 5.17
C GLU A 219 -5.49 -16.44 5.13
N SER A 220 -6.22 -16.48 6.24
CA SER A 220 -7.55 -17.09 6.30
C SER A 220 -8.68 -16.18 5.78
N GLN A 221 -8.39 -14.90 5.52
CA GLN A 221 -9.38 -13.96 5.02
C GLN A 221 -9.81 -14.27 3.58
N THR A 222 -11.01 -13.81 3.22
CA THR A 222 -11.48 -13.88 1.84
C THR A 222 -10.57 -13.05 0.93
N PRO A 223 -10.10 -13.59 -0.21
CA PRO A 223 -9.29 -12.82 -1.14
C PRO A 223 -9.94 -11.49 -1.54
N GLY A 224 -9.15 -10.43 -1.60
CA GLY A 224 -9.61 -9.09 -1.96
C GLY A 224 -10.35 -8.33 -0.84
N THR A 225 -10.52 -8.93 0.34
CA THR A 225 -11.18 -8.28 1.48
C THR A 225 -10.14 -7.80 2.49
N LEU A 226 -10.10 -6.50 2.76
CA LEU A 226 -9.30 -5.93 3.84
C LEU A 226 -10.04 -6.09 5.18
N HIS A 227 -9.45 -6.84 6.12
CA HIS A 227 -9.94 -6.95 7.48
C HIS A 227 -9.31 -5.86 8.35
N ILE A 228 -10.12 -4.93 8.82
CA ILE A 228 -9.69 -3.89 9.77
C ILE A 228 -9.62 -4.50 11.16
N LEU A 229 -8.44 -4.43 11.77
CA LEU A 229 -8.18 -5.03 13.08
C LEU A 229 -8.88 -4.24 14.18
N THR A 230 -9.62 -4.96 15.01
CA THR A 230 -10.21 -4.40 16.23
C THR A 230 -9.14 -4.15 17.29
N PRO A 231 -9.38 -3.25 18.26
CA PRO A 231 -8.46 -3.07 19.40
C PRO A 231 -8.16 -4.36 20.17
N ALA A 232 -9.16 -5.25 20.28
CA ALA A 232 -9.00 -6.55 20.93
C ALA A 232 -8.03 -7.47 20.16
N GLU A 233 -8.11 -7.48 18.83
CA GLU A 233 -7.19 -8.25 17.97
C GLU A 233 -5.78 -7.68 18.01
N ILE A 234 -5.64 -6.35 17.95
CA ILE A 234 -4.34 -5.67 18.06
C ILE A 234 -3.65 -6.04 19.37
N ALA A 235 -4.38 -6.02 20.48
CA ALA A 235 -3.87 -6.41 21.79
C ALA A 235 -3.57 -7.91 21.87
N ARG A 236 -4.50 -8.76 21.40
CA ARG A 236 -4.36 -10.23 21.40
C ARG A 236 -3.06 -10.69 20.74
N TRP A 237 -2.73 -10.13 19.60
CA TRP A 237 -1.53 -10.49 18.86
C TRP A 237 -0.30 -9.66 19.24
N ARG A 238 -0.40 -8.81 20.27
CA ARG A 238 0.70 -7.93 20.72
C ARG A 238 1.26 -7.09 19.58
N LEU A 239 0.38 -6.68 18.64
CA LEU A 239 0.80 -5.93 17.46
C LEU A 239 1.18 -4.50 17.80
N ALA A 240 0.37 -3.80 18.56
CA ALA A 240 0.60 -2.42 18.98
C ALA A 240 -0.13 -2.10 20.29
N SER A 241 0.27 -1.01 20.94
CA SER A 241 -0.48 -0.36 22.01
C SER A 241 -1.30 0.80 21.47
N THR A 242 -2.31 1.26 22.22
CA THR A 242 -3.10 2.45 21.86
C THR A 242 -2.49 3.75 22.38
N LYS A 243 -1.49 3.65 23.25
CA LYS A 243 -0.80 4.78 23.90
C LYS A 243 0.70 4.53 23.95
N PHE A 244 1.49 5.60 24.02
CA PHE A 244 2.91 5.57 24.32
C PHE A 244 3.19 5.03 25.71
#